data_11919e80c35f29e7004fa1b90c825052
#
_entry.id   11919e80c35f29e7004fa1b90c825052
#
_cell.length_a   1.000
_cell.length_b   1.000
_cell.length_c   1.000
_cell.angle_alpha   90.00
_cell.angle_beta   90.00
_cell.angle_gamma   90.00
#
_symmetry.space_group_name_H-M   'P 1'
#
loop_
_entity.id
_entity.type
_entity.pdbx_description
1 polymer ?
#
loop_
_entity_poly.entity_id
_entity_poly.type
_entity_poly.pdbx_seq_one_letter_code
_entity_poly.pdbx_strand_id
1 'polypeptide(L)'
;MKHIVLTGGGTAGHVTPNIALIPTLKAAGYQISYIGSYEGIERKLIEEMGIPYYGISSGKLRRYFDPKNFSDPFRVLKGFHEAKKLLKKLKPDVVFSKGGFVTVPVVIAAKRCKIPAIIHESDMTPGLANKLCIPSAVKVCCNFRNCQQLPAD
;
A
#
# COMPACT_ATOMS: atom_id res chain seq x y z
N MET A 1 12.95 -0.38 -18.61
CA MET A 1 11.87 0.48 -18.06
C MET A 1 11.70 0.18 -16.58
N LYS A 2 11.71 1.20 -15.76
CA LYS A 2 11.48 1.03 -14.32
C LYS A 2 9.99 0.74 -14.05
N HIS A 3 9.73 -0.12 -13.07
CA HIS A 3 8.38 -0.56 -12.72
C HIS A 3 8.10 -0.19 -11.27
N ILE A 4 7.01 0.54 -11.03
CA ILE A 4 6.55 0.89 -9.70
C ILE A 4 5.20 0.23 -9.42
N VAL A 5 5.05 -0.33 -8.22
CA VAL A 5 3.77 -0.81 -7.71
C VAL A 5 3.25 0.24 -6.74
N LEU A 6 2.06 0.76 -7.00
CA LEU A 6 1.35 1.64 -6.08
C LEU A 6 0.37 0.81 -5.27
N THR A 7 0.18 1.15 -4.02
CA THR A 7 -0.79 0.50 -3.15
C THR A 7 -1.41 1.51 -2.19
N GLY A 8 -2.65 1.29 -1.85
CA GLY A 8 -3.44 2.13 -0.96
C GLY A 8 -4.92 1.82 -1.15
N GLY A 9 -5.70 1.88 -0.11
CA GLY A 9 -7.11 1.57 -0.23
C GLY A 9 -7.88 1.70 1.06
N GLY A 10 -9.14 1.30 0.99
CA GLY A 10 -10.09 1.40 2.09
C GLY A 10 -10.86 2.71 2.09
N THR A 11 -10.23 3.81 1.74
CA THR A 11 -10.87 5.13 1.61
C THR A 11 -10.32 5.85 0.39
N ALA A 12 -11.08 6.81 -0.12
CA ALA A 12 -10.64 7.66 -1.23
C ALA A 12 -9.36 8.43 -0.88
N GLY A 13 -9.19 8.82 0.38
CA GLY A 13 -7.99 9.52 0.85
C GLY A 13 -6.70 8.73 0.74
N HIS A 14 -6.79 7.40 0.64
CA HIS A 14 -5.63 6.53 0.42
C HIS A 14 -5.39 6.20 -1.07
N VAL A 15 -6.28 6.62 -1.94
CA VAL A 15 -6.22 6.33 -3.38
C VAL A 15 -5.93 7.59 -4.19
N THR A 16 -6.63 8.68 -3.91
CA THR A 16 -6.53 9.93 -4.67
C THR A 16 -5.10 10.46 -4.81
N PRO A 17 -4.25 10.44 -3.75
CA PRO A 17 -2.86 10.87 -3.90
C PRO A 17 -2.06 9.98 -4.86
N ASN A 18 -2.33 8.67 -4.88
CA ASN A 18 -1.70 7.77 -5.83
C ASN A 18 -2.13 8.10 -7.26
N ILE A 19 -3.40 8.40 -7.47
CA ILE A 19 -3.92 8.83 -8.77
C ILE A 19 -3.19 10.09 -9.25
N ALA A 20 -2.98 11.04 -8.34
CA ALA A 20 -2.28 12.29 -8.66
C ALA A 20 -0.83 12.08 -9.10
N LEU A 21 -0.18 11.02 -8.65
CA LEU A 21 1.19 10.68 -9.02
C LEU A 21 1.29 10.03 -10.41
N ILE A 22 0.22 9.40 -10.89
CA ILE A 22 0.28 8.57 -12.10
C ILE A 22 0.75 9.35 -13.33
N PRO A 23 0.23 10.55 -13.65
CA PRO A 23 0.72 11.28 -14.83
C PRO A 23 2.22 11.58 -14.77
N THR A 24 2.72 11.99 -13.62
CA THR A 24 4.15 12.29 -13.42
C THR A 24 4.99 11.03 -13.58
N LEU A 25 4.54 9.92 -13.02
CA LEU A 25 5.25 8.64 -13.13
C LEU A 25 5.29 8.15 -14.58
N LYS A 26 4.19 8.29 -15.30
CA LYS A 26 4.14 7.93 -16.73
C LYS A 26 5.10 8.82 -17.55
N ALA A 27 5.10 10.12 -17.28
CA ALA A 27 6.00 11.07 -17.96
C ALA A 27 7.48 10.74 -17.66
N ALA A 28 7.78 10.21 -16.48
CA ALA A 28 9.12 9.79 -16.11
C ALA A 28 9.51 8.41 -16.68
N GLY A 29 8.63 7.76 -17.41
CA GLY A 29 8.93 6.48 -18.06
C GLY A 29 8.67 5.25 -17.19
N TYR A 30 7.94 5.38 -16.09
CA TYR A 30 7.62 4.23 -15.24
C TYR A 30 6.48 3.39 -15.81
N GLN A 31 6.65 2.08 -15.76
CA GLN A 31 5.53 1.14 -15.84
C GLN A 31 4.86 1.10 -14.48
N ILE A 32 3.53 1.17 -14.44
CA ILE A 32 2.76 1.28 -13.20
C ILE A 32 1.83 0.09 -13.07
N SER A 33 1.83 -0.54 -11.89
CA SER A 33 0.84 -1.55 -11.50
C SER A 33 0.28 -1.14 -10.14
N TYR A 34 -0.94 -1.56 -9.83
CA TYR A 34 -1.59 -1.24 -8.57
C TYR A 34 -2.02 -2.52 -7.85
N ILE A 35 -1.74 -2.60 -6.57
CA ILE A 35 -2.22 -3.68 -5.71
C ILE A 35 -3.15 -3.08 -4.67
N GLY A 36 -4.37 -3.60 -4.57
CA GLY A 36 -5.36 -3.16 -3.62
C GLY A 36 -6.27 -4.30 -3.21
N SER A 37 -7.38 -3.99 -2.55
CA SER A 37 -8.34 -5.01 -2.15
C SER A 37 -9.18 -5.48 -3.35
N TYR A 38 -9.80 -6.66 -3.22
CA TYR A 38 -10.64 -7.20 -4.29
C TYR A 38 -11.84 -6.32 -4.61
N GLU A 39 -12.45 -5.71 -3.60
CA GLU A 39 -13.73 -4.99 -3.72
C GLU A 39 -13.65 -3.57 -3.16
N GLY A 40 -12.46 -2.99 -3.08
CA GLY A 40 -12.31 -1.62 -2.58
C GLY A 40 -12.66 -0.56 -3.64
N ILE A 41 -12.94 0.64 -3.14
CA ILE A 41 -13.17 1.81 -4.01
C ILE A 41 -12.00 2.04 -4.97
N GLU A 42 -10.79 1.70 -4.54
CA GLU A 42 -9.58 1.84 -5.33
C GLU A 42 -9.61 1.06 -6.63
N ARG A 43 -10.25 -0.12 -6.63
CA ARG A 43 -10.30 -0.95 -7.83
C ARG A 43 -10.94 -0.23 -9.00
N LYS A 44 -12.13 0.33 -8.76
CA LYS A 44 -12.86 1.04 -9.81
C LYS A 44 -12.08 2.26 -10.31
N LEU A 45 -11.56 3.06 -9.38
CA LEU A 45 -10.84 4.29 -9.73
C LEU A 45 -9.58 4.00 -10.55
N ILE A 46 -8.84 2.98 -10.19
CA ILE A 46 -7.59 2.64 -10.86
C ILE A 46 -7.84 1.95 -12.21
N GLU A 47 -8.82 1.06 -12.28
CA GLU A 47 -9.18 0.40 -13.54
C GLU A 47 -9.67 1.41 -14.58
N GLU A 48 -10.42 2.44 -14.17
CA GLU A 48 -10.86 3.52 -15.06
C GLU A 48 -9.69 4.30 -15.67
N MET A 49 -8.53 4.30 -15.04
CA MET A 49 -7.32 4.94 -15.56
C MET A 49 -6.49 4.06 -16.46
N GLY A 50 -6.94 2.82 -16.71
CA GLY A 50 -6.20 1.88 -17.53
C GLY A 50 -4.94 1.31 -16.91
N ILE A 51 -4.80 1.42 -15.59
CA ILE A 51 -3.66 0.86 -14.84
C ILE A 51 -3.98 -0.60 -14.49
N PRO A 52 -3.06 -1.55 -14.73
CA PRO A 52 -3.24 -2.93 -14.28
C PRO A 52 -3.47 -2.99 -12.77
N TYR A 53 -4.57 -3.61 -12.37
CA TYR A 53 -4.98 -3.73 -10.98
C TYR A 53 -4.98 -5.18 -10.54
N TYR A 54 -4.40 -5.44 -9.38
CA TYR A 54 -4.34 -6.77 -8.78
C TYR A 54 -4.95 -6.72 -7.39
N GLY A 55 -5.97 -7.55 -7.15
CA GLY A 55 -6.63 -7.63 -5.84
C GLY A 55 -5.96 -8.65 -4.93
N ILE A 56 -5.91 -8.32 -3.64
CA ILE A 56 -5.48 -9.25 -2.60
C ILE A 56 -6.47 -9.23 -1.43
N SER A 57 -6.42 -10.27 -0.61
CA SER A 57 -7.18 -10.30 0.63
C SER A 57 -6.60 -9.29 1.61
N SER A 58 -7.48 -8.58 2.32
CA SER A 58 -7.05 -7.64 3.35
C SER A 58 -7.98 -7.69 4.54
N GLY A 59 -7.42 -7.44 5.73
CA GLY A 59 -8.19 -7.28 6.94
C GLY A 59 -8.45 -5.81 7.24
N LYS A 60 -9.25 -5.57 8.27
CA LYS A 60 -9.43 -4.24 8.86
C LYS A 60 -9.38 -4.38 10.37
N LEU A 61 -8.59 -3.56 11.01
CA LEU A 61 -8.66 -3.49 12.46
C LEU A 61 -9.75 -2.49 12.84
N ARG A 62 -10.78 -2.98 13.51
CA ARG A 62 -11.91 -2.15 13.92
C ARG A 62 -11.62 -1.52 15.27
N ARG A 63 -12.10 -0.28 15.47
CA ARG A 63 -11.85 0.47 16.71
C ARG A 63 -12.58 -0.10 17.92
N TYR A 64 -13.60 -0.92 17.69
CA TYR A 64 -14.40 -1.55 18.73
C TYR A 64 -14.40 -3.06 18.55
N PHE A 65 -14.82 -3.78 19.59
CA PHE A 65 -14.89 -5.23 19.53
C PHE A 65 -15.88 -5.68 18.44
N ASP A 66 -15.38 -6.42 17.47
CA ASP A 66 -16.15 -6.93 16.33
C ASP A 66 -15.69 -8.36 16.07
N PRO A 67 -16.62 -9.34 15.89
CA PRO A 67 -16.23 -10.71 15.56
C PRO A 67 -15.32 -10.84 14.34
N LYS A 68 -15.42 -9.92 13.38
CA LYS A 68 -14.55 -9.89 12.20
C LYS A 68 -13.08 -9.67 12.54
N ASN A 69 -12.76 -9.09 13.69
CA ASN A 69 -11.38 -8.94 14.14
C ASN A 69 -10.66 -10.28 14.31
N PHE A 70 -11.40 -11.36 14.59
CA PHE A 70 -10.81 -12.70 14.75
C PHE A 70 -10.46 -13.35 13.40
N SER A 71 -11.16 -13.00 12.31
CA SER A 71 -10.87 -13.52 10.98
C SER A 71 -9.87 -12.67 10.22
N ASP A 72 -9.72 -11.39 10.58
CA ASP A 72 -8.86 -10.46 9.87
C ASP A 72 -7.37 -10.84 9.87
N PRO A 73 -6.77 -11.40 10.95
CA PRO A 73 -5.39 -11.87 10.89
C PRO A 73 -5.16 -12.94 9.83
N PHE A 74 -6.12 -13.84 9.62
CA PHE A 74 -6.03 -14.86 8.56
C PHE A 74 -6.13 -14.24 7.17
N ARG A 75 -6.97 -13.21 7.01
CA ARG A 75 -7.07 -12.46 5.76
C ARG A 75 -5.78 -11.70 5.45
N VAL A 76 -5.16 -11.11 6.46
CA VAL A 76 -3.86 -10.43 6.31
C VAL A 76 -2.79 -11.44 5.90
N LEU A 77 -2.76 -12.62 6.53
CA LEU A 77 -1.80 -13.66 6.16
C LEU A 77 -2.01 -14.15 4.73
N LYS A 78 -3.27 -14.36 4.33
CA LYS A 78 -3.60 -14.72 2.95
C LYS A 78 -3.17 -13.62 1.99
N GLY A 79 -3.47 -12.37 2.32
CA GLY A 79 -3.05 -11.21 1.53
C GLY A 79 -1.55 -11.10 1.38
N PHE A 80 -0.80 -11.41 2.45
CA PHE A 80 0.66 -11.45 2.41
C PHE A 80 1.17 -12.48 1.39
N HIS A 81 0.63 -13.68 1.39
CA HIS A 81 1.04 -14.70 0.42
C HIS A 81 0.66 -14.31 -1.01
N GLU A 82 -0.52 -13.74 -1.20
CA GLU A 82 -0.96 -13.25 -2.50
C GLU A 82 -0.07 -12.12 -3.00
N ALA A 83 0.24 -11.15 -2.13
CA ALA A 83 1.11 -10.03 -2.46
C ALA A 83 2.52 -10.49 -2.79
N LYS A 84 3.06 -11.43 -2.02
CA LYS A 84 4.39 -11.99 -2.27
C LYS A 84 4.45 -12.66 -3.65
N LYS A 85 3.43 -13.43 -4.01
CA LYS A 85 3.34 -14.08 -5.31
C LYS A 85 3.28 -13.05 -6.45
N LEU A 86 2.47 -12.00 -6.27
CA LEU A 86 2.36 -10.92 -7.26
C LEU A 86 3.68 -10.15 -7.42
N LEU A 87 4.36 -9.83 -6.32
CA LEU A 87 5.62 -9.09 -6.38
C LEU A 87 6.72 -9.92 -7.03
N LYS A 88 6.75 -11.22 -6.80
CA LYS A 88 7.67 -12.12 -7.49
C LYS A 88 7.40 -12.20 -9.00
N LYS A 89 6.14 -12.11 -9.39
CA LYS A 89 5.74 -12.12 -10.80
C LYS A 89 6.03 -10.78 -11.48
N LEU A 90 5.65 -9.68 -10.84
CA LEU A 90 5.78 -8.34 -11.40
C LEU A 90 7.21 -7.81 -11.36
N LYS A 91 7.99 -8.21 -10.36
CA LYS A 91 9.39 -7.77 -10.15
C LYS A 91 9.54 -6.25 -10.24
N PRO A 92 8.76 -5.48 -9.45
CA PRO A 92 8.90 -4.02 -9.50
C PRO A 92 10.22 -3.56 -8.90
N ASP A 93 10.66 -2.38 -9.29
CA ASP A 93 11.84 -1.75 -8.72
C ASP A 93 11.56 -1.11 -7.37
N VAL A 94 10.31 -0.69 -7.15
CA VAL A 94 9.91 -0.01 -5.92
C VAL A 94 8.41 -0.19 -5.68
N VAL A 95 8.01 -0.23 -4.41
CA VAL A 95 6.63 -0.20 -3.96
C VAL A 95 6.38 1.13 -3.25
N PHE A 96 5.32 1.83 -3.60
CA PHE A 96 4.90 3.05 -2.92
C PHE A 96 3.53 2.84 -2.30
N SER A 97 3.43 3.06 -0.98
CA SER A 97 2.21 2.85 -0.20
C SER A 97 1.68 4.17 0.34
N LYS A 98 0.40 4.45 0.08
CA LYS A 98 -0.28 5.62 0.62
C LYS A 98 -0.98 5.33 1.95
N GLY A 99 -1.25 4.08 2.26
CA GLY A 99 -1.89 3.68 3.50
C GLY A 99 -3.17 2.89 3.31
N GLY A 100 -3.78 2.51 4.43
CA GLY A 100 -4.91 1.59 4.48
C GLY A 100 -4.45 0.17 4.78
N PHE A 101 -5.33 -0.65 5.35
CA PHE A 101 -4.94 -1.99 5.83
C PHE A 101 -4.47 -2.92 4.71
N VAL A 102 -4.94 -2.71 3.48
CA VAL A 102 -4.50 -3.53 2.34
C VAL A 102 -3.00 -3.38 2.06
N THR A 103 -2.40 -2.26 2.45
CA THR A 103 -0.97 -2.02 2.22
C THR A 103 -0.06 -2.82 3.15
N VAL A 104 -0.56 -3.24 4.31
CA VAL A 104 0.25 -3.96 5.30
C VAL A 104 0.84 -5.24 4.71
N PRO A 105 0.04 -6.17 4.14
CA PRO A 105 0.63 -7.36 3.51
C PRO A 105 1.53 -7.03 2.32
N VAL A 106 1.23 -5.98 1.57
CA VAL A 106 2.04 -5.59 0.41
C VAL A 106 3.42 -5.11 0.82
N VAL A 107 3.50 -4.21 1.80
CA VAL A 107 4.78 -3.64 2.27
C VAL A 107 5.64 -4.72 2.93
N ILE A 108 5.04 -5.57 3.76
CA ILE A 108 5.77 -6.68 4.40
C ILE A 108 6.27 -7.66 3.34
N ALA A 109 5.45 -7.98 2.35
CA ALA A 109 5.86 -8.87 1.26
C ALA A 109 6.99 -8.26 0.42
N ALA A 110 6.97 -6.95 0.20
CA ALA A 110 8.04 -6.26 -0.51
C ALA A 110 9.38 -6.43 0.21
N LYS A 111 9.40 -6.27 1.53
CA LYS A 111 10.63 -6.52 2.32
C LYS A 111 11.12 -7.95 2.15
N ARG A 112 10.21 -8.92 2.22
CA ARG A 112 10.56 -10.33 2.05
C ARG A 112 11.10 -10.64 0.66
N CYS A 113 10.63 -9.93 -0.36
CA CYS A 113 11.10 -10.06 -1.74
C CYS A 113 12.31 -9.16 -2.04
N LYS A 114 12.85 -8.46 -1.06
CA LYS A 114 13.98 -7.52 -1.21
C LYS A 114 13.67 -6.40 -2.21
N ILE A 115 12.42 -5.96 -2.24
CA ILE A 115 11.97 -4.82 -3.04
C ILE A 115 11.81 -3.63 -2.10
N PRO A 116 12.45 -2.47 -2.38
CA PRO A 116 12.32 -1.30 -1.51
C PRO A 116 10.88 -0.79 -1.50
N ALA A 117 10.37 -0.48 -0.32
CA ALA A 117 9.04 0.08 -0.14
C ALA A 117 9.13 1.45 0.53
N ILE A 118 8.44 2.41 -0.06
CA ILE A 118 8.30 3.77 0.48
C ILE A 118 6.86 3.90 0.96
N ILE A 119 6.67 4.37 2.20
CA ILE A 119 5.34 4.64 2.73
C ILE A 119 5.16 6.15 2.92
N HIS A 120 3.92 6.61 2.79
CA HIS A 120 3.58 8.02 2.96
C HIS A 120 2.45 8.17 3.96
N GLU A 121 2.69 9.07 4.95
CA GLU A 121 1.70 9.43 5.95
C GLU A 121 1.26 10.89 5.74
N SER A 122 -0.04 11.10 5.59
CA SER A 122 -0.58 12.45 5.39
C SER A 122 -1.03 13.12 6.69
N ASP A 123 -1.15 12.36 7.77
CA ASP A 123 -1.60 12.88 9.05
C ASP A 123 -0.41 13.21 9.97
N MET A 124 -0.66 14.01 11.00
CA MET A 124 0.35 14.35 12.01
C MET A 124 0.83 13.15 12.79
N THR A 125 -0.07 12.19 13.00
CA THR A 125 0.22 10.93 13.70
C THR A 125 -0.06 9.76 12.76
N PRO A 126 0.86 8.81 12.62
CA PRO A 126 0.64 7.70 11.71
C PRO A 126 -0.53 6.83 12.14
N GLY A 127 -1.35 6.41 11.19
CA GLY A 127 -2.38 5.43 11.41
C GLY A 127 -1.78 4.05 11.70
N LEU A 128 -2.61 3.14 12.22
CA LEU A 128 -2.15 1.80 12.61
C LEU A 128 -1.53 1.04 11.42
N ALA A 129 -2.11 1.12 10.23
CA ALA A 129 -1.56 0.46 9.06
C ALA A 129 -0.14 0.93 8.77
N ASN A 130 0.10 2.24 8.76
CA ASN A 130 1.44 2.78 8.53
C ASN A 130 2.41 2.41 9.66
N LYS A 131 1.95 2.41 10.91
CA LYS A 131 2.79 1.94 12.03
C LYS A 131 3.27 0.51 11.82
N LEU A 132 2.41 -0.36 11.32
CA LEU A 132 2.76 -1.75 11.04
C LEU A 132 3.71 -1.87 9.85
N CYS A 133 3.69 -0.91 8.92
CA CYS A 133 4.55 -0.92 7.75
C CYS A 133 5.95 -0.33 7.99
N ILE A 134 6.11 0.53 9.00
CA ILE A 134 7.39 1.23 9.26
C ILE A 134 8.59 0.28 9.31
N PRO A 135 8.54 -0.86 10.05
CA PRO A 135 9.71 -1.76 10.11
C PRO A 135 10.10 -2.37 8.76
N SER A 136 9.19 -2.39 7.80
CA SER A 136 9.42 -2.99 6.49
C SER A 136 9.71 -1.96 5.41
N ALA A 137 9.57 -0.67 5.71
CA ALA A 137 9.79 0.40 4.75
C ALA A 137 11.26 0.85 4.75
N VAL A 138 11.77 1.20 3.56
CA VAL A 138 13.11 1.79 3.45
C VAL A 138 13.06 3.31 3.61
N LYS A 139 11.89 3.91 3.39
CA LYS A 139 11.70 5.36 3.49
C LYS A 139 10.29 5.63 3.99
N VAL A 140 10.14 6.62 4.87
CA VAL A 140 8.85 7.10 5.35
C VAL A 140 8.73 8.57 4.96
N CYS A 141 7.73 8.90 4.16
CA CYS A 141 7.42 10.27 3.77
C CYS A 141 6.26 10.79 4.59
N CYS A 142 6.25 12.06 4.94
CA CYS A 142 5.14 12.68 5.63
C CYS A 142 4.94 14.12 5.15
N ASN A 143 3.72 14.64 5.37
CA ASN A 143 3.36 16.00 4.95
C ASN A 143 3.89 17.08 5.91
N PHE A 144 4.23 16.71 7.13
CA PHE A 144 4.60 17.66 8.18
C PHE A 144 6.01 17.37 8.67
N ARG A 145 6.77 18.43 8.94
CA ARG A 145 8.16 18.29 9.42
C ARG A 145 8.27 17.58 10.77
N ASN A 146 7.28 17.78 11.64
CA ASN A 146 7.26 17.24 12.99
C ASN A 146 6.24 16.11 13.14
N CYS A 147 6.23 15.14 12.22
CA CYS A 147 5.38 13.96 12.35
C CYS A 147 5.73 13.18 13.60
N GLN A 148 4.73 12.93 14.44
CA GLN A 148 4.90 12.16 15.67
C GLN A 148 5.07 10.68 15.37
N GLN A 149 5.90 9.98 16.16
CA GLN A 149 6.07 8.51 16.11
C GLN A 149 6.60 7.98 14.76
N LEU A 150 7.20 8.83 13.95
CA LEU A 150 7.89 8.40 12.74
C LEU A 150 9.42 8.50 12.94
N PRO A 151 10.19 7.67 12.21
CA PRO A 151 11.65 7.80 12.21
C PRO A 151 12.08 9.20 11.75
N ALA A 152 13.23 9.66 12.29
CA ALA A 152 13.73 11.00 11.97
C ALA A 152 14.13 11.20 10.51
N ASP A 153 14.42 10.11 9.80
CA ASP A 153 14.84 10.13 8.39
C ASP A 153 14.06 9.16 7.54
#